data_890547ad042436d0ccc7cc580b7e7e55
#
_entry.id   890547ad042436d0ccc7cc580b7e7e55
#
_cell.length_a   1.000
_cell.length_b   1.000
_cell.length_c   1.000
_cell.angle_alpha   90.00
_cell.angle_beta   90.00
_cell.angle_gamma   90.00
#
_symmetry.space_group_name_H-M   'P 1'
#
loop_
_entity.id
_entity.type
_entity.pdbx_description
1 polymer ?
#
loop_
_entity_poly.entity_id
_entity_poly.type
_entity_poly.pdbx_seq_one_letter_code
_entity_poly.pdbx_strand_id
1 'polypeptide(L)'
;AADLSTLEPVQRIVDETLAAFGRLDILVNNAGIIRRADAVDFSEADWDAVIDTNLKSAFFLCQAAARHMIAQSQGKIINIASMLTFQGGIRVPSYTASKSGIGGLTKLLANEWAGKGINVNAIAPGYIATNNTAALQADEARNKAIVDRIPAGRWGEPGDLGGAAVFLASDAARYVQGHILAVDGGWLAR
;
A
#
# COMPACT_ATOMS: atom_id res chain seq x y z
N ALA A 1 17.36 -1.89 9.26
CA ALA A 1 16.76 -0.75 8.53
C ALA A 1 17.18 -0.83 7.05
N ALA A 2 16.31 -0.38 6.15
CA ALA A 2 16.56 -0.38 4.71
C ALA A 2 15.97 0.87 4.07
N ASP A 3 16.68 1.44 3.09
CA ASP A 3 16.19 2.56 2.28
C ASP A 3 15.57 1.98 0.99
N LEU A 4 14.26 2.13 0.85
CA LEU A 4 13.51 1.64 -0.30
C LEU A 4 13.39 2.68 -1.44
N SER A 5 14.10 3.80 -1.36
CA SER A 5 14.28 4.70 -2.52
C SER A 5 15.16 4.07 -3.61
N THR A 6 15.84 2.97 -3.30
CA THR A 6 16.64 2.17 -4.23
C THR A 6 16.25 0.70 -4.18
N LEU A 7 16.68 -0.08 -5.15
CA LEU A 7 16.45 -1.54 -5.18
C LEU A 7 17.54 -2.35 -4.46
N GLU A 8 18.62 -1.67 -4.01
CA GLU A 8 19.76 -2.34 -3.37
C GLU A 8 19.32 -3.26 -2.20
N PRO A 9 18.46 -2.83 -1.26
CA PRO A 9 18.16 -3.65 -0.09
C PRO A 9 17.11 -4.75 -0.35
N VAL A 10 16.47 -4.81 -1.51
CA VAL A 10 15.33 -5.70 -1.76
C VAL A 10 15.68 -7.17 -1.52
N GLN A 11 16.75 -7.65 -2.17
CA GLN A 11 17.15 -9.05 -2.01
C GLN A 11 17.62 -9.33 -0.59
N ARG A 12 18.43 -8.42 -0.01
CA ARG A 12 18.92 -8.54 1.37
C ARG A 12 17.80 -8.68 2.40
N ILE A 13 16.70 -7.90 2.28
CA ILE A 13 15.54 -8.00 3.19
C ILE A 13 14.95 -9.42 3.18
N VAL A 14 14.80 -10.00 1.99
CA VAL A 14 14.25 -11.35 1.84
C VAL A 14 15.23 -12.39 2.39
N ASP A 15 16.50 -12.29 2.04
CA ASP A 15 17.55 -13.24 2.47
C ASP A 15 17.73 -13.24 3.99
N GLU A 16 17.77 -12.05 4.62
CA GLU A 16 17.86 -11.90 6.08
C GLU A 16 16.62 -12.51 6.78
N THR A 17 15.43 -12.33 6.19
CA THR A 17 14.19 -12.92 6.73
C THR A 17 14.25 -14.45 6.67
N LEU A 18 14.66 -15.01 5.53
CA LEU A 18 14.79 -16.44 5.36
C LEU A 18 15.89 -17.04 6.26
N ALA A 19 17.00 -16.34 6.42
CA ALA A 19 18.06 -16.77 7.32
C ALA A 19 17.62 -16.78 8.79
N ALA A 20 16.78 -15.81 9.19
CA ALA A 20 16.31 -15.69 10.57
C ALA A 20 15.18 -16.67 10.91
N PHE A 21 14.25 -16.92 9.97
CA PHE A 21 13.00 -17.64 10.24
C PHE A 21 12.82 -18.91 9.41
N GLY A 22 13.68 -19.18 8.44
CA GLY A 22 13.62 -20.37 7.58
C GLY A 22 12.53 -20.31 6.49
N ARG A 23 11.61 -19.35 6.57
CA ARG A 23 10.48 -19.19 5.65
C ARG A 23 9.99 -17.73 5.58
N LEU A 24 9.25 -17.41 4.53
CA LEU A 24 8.57 -16.14 4.35
C LEU A 24 7.12 -16.40 3.96
N ASP A 25 6.18 -16.10 4.84
CA ASP A 25 4.76 -16.39 4.67
C ASP A 25 3.94 -15.16 4.26
N ILE A 26 4.30 -14.00 4.79
CA ILE A 26 3.53 -12.77 4.62
C ILE A 26 4.48 -11.63 4.27
N LEU A 27 4.19 -10.92 3.18
CA LEU A 27 4.81 -9.65 2.83
C LEU A 27 3.77 -8.54 2.93
N VAL A 28 4.08 -7.50 3.70
CA VAL A 28 3.27 -6.26 3.75
C VAL A 28 4.09 -5.11 3.19
N ASN A 29 3.75 -4.63 1.99
CA ASN A 29 4.35 -3.46 1.37
C ASN A 29 3.69 -2.19 1.90
N ASN A 30 4.17 -1.73 3.06
CA ASN A 30 3.63 -0.56 3.76
C ASN A 30 4.48 0.71 3.55
N ALA A 31 5.75 0.59 3.22
CA ALA A 31 6.62 1.75 3.03
C ALA A 31 6.07 2.68 1.94
N GLY A 32 6.09 3.98 2.22
CA GLY A 32 5.60 4.95 1.27
C GLY A 32 5.80 6.38 1.73
N ILE A 33 6.01 7.25 0.76
CA ILE A 33 6.18 8.69 0.94
C ILE A 33 5.18 9.45 0.09
N ILE A 34 4.99 10.71 0.41
CA ILE A 34 4.17 11.64 -0.35
C ILE A 34 4.93 12.95 -0.58
N ARG A 35 4.81 13.52 -1.77
CA ARG A 35 5.29 14.85 -2.13
C ARG A 35 4.13 15.68 -2.63
N ARG A 36 4.13 16.97 -2.32
CA ARG A 36 3.00 17.87 -2.62
C ARG A 36 3.48 19.14 -3.30
N ALA A 37 3.06 19.34 -4.54
CA ALA A 37 3.16 20.59 -5.28
C ALA A 37 2.05 20.63 -6.32
N ASP A 38 1.80 21.81 -6.90
CA ASP A 38 0.88 21.92 -8.03
C ASP A 38 1.45 21.13 -9.22
N ALA A 39 0.57 20.49 -10.01
CA ALA A 39 1.02 19.54 -11.04
C ALA A 39 1.90 20.20 -12.10
N VAL A 40 1.69 21.51 -12.38
CA VAL A 40 2.48 22.28 -13.35
C VAL A 40 3.90 22.59 -12.85
N ASP A 41 4.14 22.55 -11.54
CA ASP A 41 5.42 22.86 -10.88
C ASP A 41 6.05 21.64 -10.22
N PHE A 42 5.51 20.43 -10.46
CA PHE A 42 5.97 19.22 -9.80
C PHE A 42 7.34 18.79 -10.34
N SER A 43 8.34 18.64 -9.46
CA SER A 43 9.70 18.32 -9.86
C SER A 43 9.86 16.84 -10.26
N GLU A 44 10.78 16.55 -11.19
CA GLU A 44 11.19 15.20 -11.56
C GLU A 44 11.74 14.45 -10.34
N ALA A 45 12.56 15.09 -9.53
CA ALA A 45 13.15 14.49 -8.33
C ALA A 45 12.08 14.03 -7.32
N ASP A 46 11.01 14.81 -7.10
CA ASP A 46 9.89 14.41 -6.24
C ASP A 46 9.03 13.31 -6.88
N TRP A 47 8.93 13.32 -8.21
CA TRP A 47 8.27 12.26 -8.94
C TRP A 47 9.01 10.94 -8.76
N ASP A 48 10.31 10.90 -9.06
CA ASP A 48 11.13 9.69 -8.98
C ASP A 48 11.19 9.16 -7.55
N ALA A 49 11.40 10.02 -6.54
CA ALA A 49 11.43 9.60 -5.14
C ALA A 49 10.15 8.86 -4.72
N VAL A 50 8.97 9.34 -5.16
CA VAL A 50 7.69 8.69 -4.83
C VAL A 50 7.49 7.42 -5.63
N ILE A 51 7.78 7.42 -6.93
CA ILE A 51 7.62 6.22 -7.78
C ILE A 51 8.57 5.11 -7.35
N ASP A 52 9.84 5.43 -7.10
CA ASP A 52 10.83 4.45 -6.65
C ASP A 52 10.44 3.83 -5.32
N THR A 53 10.04 4.64 -4.34
CA THR A 53 9.68 4.15 -3.01
C THR A 53 8.33 3.42 -2.98
N ASN A 54 7.27 4.01 -3.59
CA ASN A 54 5.91 3.53 -3.40
C ASN A 54 5.50 2.42 -4.38
N LEU A 55 6.09 2.38 -5.56
CA LEU A 55 5.66 1.48 -6.64
C LEU A 55 6.76 0.50 -7.05
N LYS A 56 7.92 1.02 -7.43
CA LYS A 56 9.01 0.20 -7.95
C LYS A 56 9.56 -0.75 -6.89
N SER A 57 9.88 -0.26 -5.71
CA SER A 57 10.37 -1.10 -4.61
C SER A 57 9.35 -2.16 -4.21
N ALA A 58 8.05 -1.78 -4.13
CA ALA A 58 6.98 -2.71 -3.79
C ALA A 58 6.86 -3.85 -4.81
N PHE A 59 6.96 -3.56 -6.12
CA PHE A 59 6.96 -4.60 -7.15
C PHE A 59 8.14 -5.57 -6.98
N PHE A 60 9.35 -5.06 -6.80
CA PHE A 60 10.53 -5.91 -6.69
C PHE A 60 10.58 -6.69 -5.37
N LEU A 61 10.03 -6.16 -4.27
CA LEU A 61 9.80 -6.91 -3.04
C LEU A 61 8.78 -8.04 -3.24
N CYS A 62 7.67 -7.78 -3.93
CA CYS A 62 6.72 -8.83 -4.32
C CYS A 62 7.42 -9.92 -5.14
N GLN A 63 8.23 -9.53 -6.14
CA GLN A 63 8.95 -10.49 -7.00
C GLN A 63 9.94 -11.34 -6.21
N ALA A 64 10.74 -10.72 -5.35
CA ALA A 64 11.73 -11.43 -4.54
C ALA A 64 11.06 -12.40 -3.56
N ALA A 65 10.01 -11.96 -2.84
CA ALA A 65 9.23 -12.80 -1.92
C ALA A 65 8.51 -13.94 -2.65
N ALA A 66 7.90 -13.65 -3.80
CA ALA A 66 7.12 -14.63 -4.55
C ALA A 66 7.95 -15.83 -5.03
N ARG A 67 9.24 -15.65 -5.34
CA ARG A 67 10.13 -16.79 -5.70
C ARG A 67 10.15 -17.86 -4.63
N HIS A 68 10.18 -17.47 -3.36
CA HIS A 68 10.16 -18.38 -2.21
C HIS A 68 8.75 -18.89 -1.90
N MET A 69 7.75 -18.00 -1.94
CA MET A 69 6.35 -18.36 -1.70
C MET A 69 5.83 -19.37 -2.74
N ILE A 70 6.22 -19.24 -4.01
CA ILE A 70 5.88 -20.20 -5.07
C ILE A 70 6.49 -21.56 -4.78
N ALA A 71 7.76 -21.63 -4.35
CA ALA A 71 8.41 -22.88 -4.00
C ALA A 71 7.73 -23.57 -2.80
N GLN A 72 7.17 -22.78 -1.86
CA GLN A 72 6.38 -23.27 -0.72
C GLN A 72 4.94 -23.63 -1.11
N SER A 73 4.46 -23.19 -2.28
CA SER A 73 3.05 -23.22 -2.69
C SER A 73 2.12 -22.51 -1.70
N GLN A 74 2.62 -21.50 -1.00
CA GLN A 74 1.90 -20.74 0.02
C GLN A 74 2.52 -19.37 0.21
N GLY A 75 1.68 -18.31 0.27
CA GLY A 75 2.11 -16.96 0.59
C GLY A 75 0.98 -15.95 0.59
N LYS A 76 1.17 -14.85 1.30
CA LYS A 76 0.24 -13.72 1.37
C LYS A 76 1.01 -12.43 1.10
N ILE A 77 0.56 -11.66 0.12
CA ILE A 77 1.12 -10.34 -0.19
C ILE A 77 0.02 -9.30 0.00
N ILE A 78 0.29 -8.31 0.83
CA ILE A 78 -0.62 -7.22 1.15
C ILE A 78 0.05 -5.91 0.78
N ASN A 79 -0.45 -5.26 -0.25
CA ASN A 79 0.04 -3.95 -0.67
C ASN A 79 -0.78 -2.85 0.01
N ILE A 80 -0.12 -1.77 0.45
CA ILE A 80 -0.85 -0.59 0.93
C ILE A 80 -1.10 0.35 -0.25
N ALA A 81 -2.33 0.32 -0.72
CA ALA A 81 -2.89 1.19 -1.74
C ALA A 81 -3.32 2.55 -1.15
N SER A 82 -4.37 3.15 -1.64
CA SER A 82 -4.97 4.40 -1.15
C SER A 82 -6.38 4.54 -1.74
N MET A 83 -7.19 5.44 -1.19
CA MET A 83 -8.39 5.95 -1.90
C MET A 83 -8.02 6.49 -3.28
N LEU A 84 -6.81 7.02 -3.46
CA LEU A 84 -6.31 7.51 -4.76
C LEU A 84 -6.04 6.39 -5.78
N THR A 85 -6.22 5.15 -5.42
CA THR A 85 -6.33 4.02 -6.36
C THR A 85 -7.65 4.05 -7.14
N PHE A 86 -8.68 4.65 -6.55
CA PHE A 86 -10.05 4.71 -7.12
C PHE A 86 -10.46 6.10 -7.60
N GLN A 87 -9.83 7.14 -7.08
CA GLN A 87 -10.15 8.55 -7.39
C GLN A 87 -8.90 9.39 -7.58
N GLY A 88 -9.03 10.59 -8.17
CA GLY A 88 -7.95 11.56 -8.25
C GLY A 88 -7.68 12.27 -6.92
N GLY A 89 -6.45 12.74 -6.75
CA GLY A 89 -6.06 13.67 -5.70
C GLY A 89 -5.69 15.05 -6.26
N ILE A 90 -5.46 16.01 -5.38
CA ILE A 90 -4.98 17.36 -5.74
C ILE A 90 -3.58 17.55 -5.17
N ARG A 91 -2.65 18.11 -5.98
CA ARG A 91 -1.26 18.43 -5.59
C ARG A 91 -0.41 17.24 -5.19
N VAL A 92 -0.77 16.04 -5.64
CA VAL A 92 -0.07 14.77 -5.33
C VAL A 92 0.05 13.87 -6.57
N PRO A 93 0.61 14.36 -7.70
CA PRO A 93 0.58 13.63 -8.97
C PRO A 93 1.30 12.28 -8.90
N SER A 94 2.55 12.23 -8.44
CA SER A 94 3.31 10.98 -8.33
C SER A 94 2.72 10.00 -7.31
N TYR A 95 2.16 10.50 -6.20
CA TYR A 95 1.49 9.65 -5.22
C TYR A 95 0.23 9.01 -5.82
N THR A 96 -0.59 9.79 -6.53
CA THR A 96 -1.77 9.27 -7.24
C THR A 96 -1.36 8.21 -8.27
N ALA A 97 -0.36 8.48 -9.10
CA ALA A 97 0.16 7.53 -10.08
C ALA A 97 0.67 6.25 -9.41
N SER A 98 1.47 6.37 -8.34
CA SER A 98 2.02 5.21 -7.63
C SER A 98 0.93 4.34 -7.01
N LYS A 99 -0.09 4.95 -6.37
CA LYS A 99 -1.16 4.19 -5.70
C LYS A 99 -2.15 3.58 -6.71
N SER A 100 -2.40 4.22 -7.84
CA SER A 100 -3.11 3.62 -8.98
C SER A 100 -2.32 2.44 -9.56
N GLY A 101 -1.01 2.58 -9.71
CA GLY A 101 -0.11 1.52 -10.15
C GLY A 101 -0.12 0.31 -9.21
N ILE A 102 -0.10 0.53 -7.89
CA ILE A 102 -0.21 -0.54 -6.87
C ILE A 102 -1.52 -1.32 -7.04
N GLY A 103 -2.64 -0.64 -7.33
CA GLY A 103 -3.90 -1.32 -7.60
C GLY A 103 -3.84 -2.22 -8.84
N GLY A 104 -3.22 -1.75 -9.92
CA GLY A 104 -2.99 -2.52 -11.15
C GLY A 104 -2.08 -3.72 -10.91
N LEU A 105 -0.93 -3.52 -10.23
CA LEU A 105 0.01 -4.59 -9.88
C LEU A 105 -0.62 -5.65 -8.96
N THR A 106 -1.43 -5.25 -7.99
CA THR A 106 -2.13 -6.19 -7.10
C THR A 106 -2.98 -7.15 -7.90
N LYS A 107 -3.73 -6.66 -8.89
CA LYS A 107 -4.57 -7.50 -9.77
C LYS A 107 -3.73 -8.37 -10.70
N LEU A 108 -2.69 -7.81 -11.33
CA LEU A 108 -1.78 -8.55 -12.20
C LEU A 108 -1.16 -9.73 -11.44
N LEU A 109 -0.54 -9.46 -10.30
CA LEU A 109 0.20 -10.47 -9.54
C LEU A 109 -0.74 -11.54 -8.95
N ALA A 110 -1.98 -11.16 -8.58
CA ALA A 110 -3.00 -12.11 -8.18
C ALA A 110 -3.34 -13.07 -9.33
N ASN A 111 -3.53 -12.56 -10.56
CA ASN A 111 -3.82 -13.39 -11.72
C ASN A 111 -2.68 -14.38 -12.05
N GLU A 112 -1.43 -13.95 -11.91
CA GLU A 112 -0.28 -14.81 -12.21
C GLU A 112 0.04 -15.84 -11.14
N TRP A 113 -0.27 -15.53 -9.84
CA TRP A 113 0.24 -16.29 -8.72
C TRP A 113 -0.82 -17.01 -7.88
N ALA A 114 -2.12 -16.73 -8.09
CA ALA A 114 -3.19 -17.40 -7.35
C ALA A 114 -3.13 -18.94 -7.50
N GLY A 115 -2.94 -19.43 -8.73
CA GLY A 115 -2.79 -20.86 -9.01
C GLY A 115 -1.49 -21.49 -8.46
N LYS A 116 -0.57 -20.66 -7.93
CA LYS A 116 0.69 -21.08 -7.30
C LYS A 116 0.63 -21.00 -5.77
N GLY A 117 -0.57 -20.81 -5.20
CA GLY A 117 -0.79 -20.77 -3.75
C GLY A 117 -0.54 -19.42 -3.10
N ILE A 118 -0.41 -18.32 -3.86
CA ILE A 118 -0.17 -17.00 -3.29
C ILE A 118 -1.43 -16.14 -3.40
N ASN A 119 -1.85 -15.54 -2.28
CA ASN A 119 -2.87 -14.49 -2.29
C ASN A 119 -2.20 -13.11 -2.38
N VAL A 120 -2.59 -12.32 -3.37
CA VAL A 120 -2.12 -10.94 -3.51
C VAL A 120 -3.31 -10.00 -3.44
N ASN A 121 -3.34 -9.16 -2.40
CA ASN A 121 -4.41 -8.21 -2.15
C ASN A 121 -3.84 -6.85 -1.72
N ALA A 122 -4.69 -5.85 -1.60
CA ALA A 122 -4.31 -4.55 -1.10
C ALA A 122 -5.31 -4.02 -0.06
N ILE A 123 -4.82 -3.15 0.82
CA ILE A 123 -5.64 -2.29 1.68
C ILE A 123 -5.56 -0.88 1.13
N ALA A 124 -6.70 -0.23 0.98
CA ALA A 124 -6.80 1.18 0.60
C ALA A 124 -7.28 1.99 1.82
N PRO A 125 -6.33 2.59 2.59
CA PRO A 125 -6.68 3.42 3.72
C PRO A 125 -7.40 4.70 3.28
N GLY A 126 -8.36 5.13 4.09
CA GLY A 126 -8.94 6.45 4.04
C GLY A 126 -8.04 7.52 4.65
N TYR A 127 -8.64 8.54 5.21
CA TYR A 127 -7.95 9.57 5.97
C TYR A 127 -7.58 9.04 7.36
N ILE A 128 -6.34 8.61 7.53
CA ILE A 128 -5.80 8.07 8.78
C ILE A 128 -4.91 9.12 9.45
N ALA A 129 -5.06 9.29 10.76
CA ALA A 129 -4.26 10.19 11.56
C ALA A 129 -2.82 9.66 11.71
N THR A 130 -1.92 10.20 10.93
CA THR A 130 -0.50 9.84 10.87
C THR A 130 0.36 11.07 10.59
N ASN A 131 1.67 10.93 10.65
CA ASN A 131 2.60 12.01 10.29
C ASN A 131 2.37 12.54 8.85
N ASN A 132 1.99 11.67 7.92
CA ASN A 132 1.72 12.06 6.52
C ASN A 132 0.50 12.99 6.37
N THR A 133 -0.39 12.99 7.34
CA THR A 133 -1.64 13.77 7.35
C THR A 133 -1.67 14.89 8.38
N ALA A 134 -0.61 15.04 9.19
CA ALA A 134 -0.56 16.02 10.28
C ALA A 134 -0.85 17.46 9.81
N ALA A 135 -0.29 17.86 8.66
CA ALA A 135 -0.54 19.18 8.09
C ALA A 135 -2.02 19.41 7.69
N LEU A 136 -2.73 18.37 7.26
CA LEU A 136 -4.15 18.44 6.94
C LEU A 136 -5.02 18.53 8.20
N GLN A 137 -4.59 17.87 9.28
CA GLN A 137 -5.29 17.91 10.57
C GLN A 137 -5.07 19.25 11.28
N ALA A 138 -3.92 19.89 11.10
CA ALA A 138 -3.60 21.19 11.67
C ALA A 138 -4.31 22.37 10.97
N ASP A 139 -4.74 22.20 9.73
CA ASP A 139 -5.55 23.18 8.99
C ASP A 139 -7.02 22.96 9.33
N GLU A 140 -7.59 23.85 10.16
CA GLU A 140 -8.97 23.73 10.66
C GLU A 140 -10.01 23.62 9.53
N ALA A 141 -9.87 24.40 8.45
CA ALA A 141 -10.81 24.38 7.33
C ALA A 141 -10.74 23.04 6.57
N ARG A 142 -9.52 22.56 6.31
CA ARG A 142 -9.31 21.28 5.64
C ARG A 142 -9.72 20.10 6.52
N ASN A 143 -9.37 20.15 7.80
CA ASN A 143 -9.76 19.12 8.77
C ASN A 143 -11.29 18.99 8.82
N LYS A 144 -12.00 20.11 8.99
CA LYS A 144 -13.47 20.12 9.01
C LYS A 144 -14.06 19.57 7.70
N ALA A 145 -13.58 20.03 6.55
CA ALA A 145 -14.07 19.59 5.24
C ALA A 145 -13.85 18.05 5.02
N ILE A 146 -12.75 17.50 5.54
CA ILE A 146 -12.47 16.09 5.47
C ILE A 146 -13.41 15.30 6.39
N VAL A 147 -13.53 15.70 7.66
CA VAL A 147 -14.37 15.00 8.65
C VAL A 147 -15.85 15.03 8.23
N ASP A 148 -16.35 16.18 7.75
CA ASP A 148 -17.74 16.33 7.28
C ASP A 148 -18.08 15.37 6.11
N ARG A 149 -17.07 14.96 5.35
CA ARG A 149 -17.24 14.04 4.23
C ARG A 149 -17.11 12.58 4.63
N ILE A 150 -16.44 12.26 5.73
CA ILE A 150 -16.29 10.86 6.20
C ILE A 150 -17.59 10.43 6.88
N PRO A 151 -18.33 9.42 6.38
CA PRO A 151 -19.56 8.94 7.05
C PRO A 151 -19.37 8.51 8.50
N ALA A 152 -18.19 7.94 8.85
CA ALA A 152 -17.85 7.58 10.22
C ALA A 152 -17.63 8.78 11.16
N GLY A 153 -17.62 10.02 10.64
CA GLY A 153 -17.52 11.27 11.40
C GLY A 153 -16.18 11.52 12.08
N ARG A 154 -15.15 10.77 11.75
CA ARG A 154 -13.81 10.90 12.34
C ARG A 154 -12.71 10.51 11.37
N TRP A 155 -11.51 10.96 11.66
CA TRP A 155 -10.30 10.35 11.11
C TRP A 155 -10.19 8.89 11.56
N GLY A 156 -9.66 8.05 10.68
CA GLY A 156 -9.23 6.72 11.10
C GLY A 156 -7.93 6.79 11.91
N GLU A 157 -7.67 5.75 12.65
CA GLU A 157 -6.43 5.53 13.38
C GLU A 157 -5.65 4.36 12.75
N PRO A 158 -4.31 4.28 12.93
CA PRO A 158 -3.53 3.14 12.42
C PRO A 158 -4.10 1.79 12.85
N GLY A 159 -4.66 1.68 14.06
CA GLY A 159 -5.33 0.49 14.58
C GLY A 159 -6.55 0.04 13.77
N ASP A 160 -7.26 0.96 13.12
CA ASP A 160 -8.43 0.64 12.29
C ASP A 160 -8.05 -0.23 11.06
N LEU A 161 -6.77 -0.22 10.65
CA LEU A 161 -6.26 -1.02 9.53
C LEU A 161 -5.85 -2.44 9.95
N GLY A 162 -5.60 -2.65 11.25
CA GLY A 162 -5.06 -3.90 11.77
C GLY A 162 -5.93 -5.11 11.47
N GLY A 163 -7.26 -4.98 11.66
CA GLY A 163 -8.21 -6.05 11.37
C GLY A 163 -8.22 -6.48 9.91
N ALA A 164 -8.14 -5.52 8.98
CA ALA A 164 -8.03 -5.80 7.56
C ALA A 164 -6.73 -6.53 7.19
N ALA A 165 -5.61 -6.10 7.78
CA ALA A 165 -4.32 -6.76 7.57
C ALA A 165 -4.32 -8.21 8.08
N VAL A 166 -4.84 -8.44 9.29
CA VAL A 166 -4.99 -9.79 9.86
C VAL A 166 -5.90 -10.67 9.01
N PHE A 167 -7.05 -10.14 8.57
CA PHE A 167 -7.96 -10.87 7.68
C PHE A 167 -7.24 -11.30 6.38
N LEU A 168 -6.61 -10.38 5.67
CA LEU A 168 -5.95 -10.67 4.40
C LEU A 168 -4.71 -11.58 4.56
N ALA A 169 -4.07 -11.56 5.72
CA ALA A 169 -2.93 -12.44 6.05
C ALA A 169 -3.36 -13.85 6.47
N SER A 170 -4.61 -14.06 6.84
CA SER A 170 -5.12 -15.32 7.39
C SER A 170 -5.76 -16.23 6.33
N ASP A 171 -6.10 -17.45 6.74
CA ASP A 171 -6.87 -18.39 5.91
C ASP A 171 -8.32 -17.98 5.69
N ALA A 172 -8.86 -17.04 6.48
CA ALA A 172 -10.17 -16.47 6.24
C ALA A 172 -10.26 -15.77 4.87
N ALA A 173 -9.11 -15.29 4.35
CA ALA A 173 -9.01 -14.66 3.03
C ALA A 173 -8.49 -15.60 1.93
N ARG A 174 -8.48 -16.94 2.14
CA ARG A 174 -7.88 -17.88 1.17
C ARG A 174 -8.47 -17.82 -0.25
N TYR A 175 -9.71 -17.35 -0.40
CA TYR A 175 -10.38 -17.19 -1.71
C TYR A 175 -10.46 -15.73 -2.16
N VAL A 176 -9.82 -14.80 -1.42
CA VAL A 176 -9.74 -13.38 -1.77
C VAL A 176 -8.49 -13.14 -2.60
N GLN A 177 -8.65 -12.69 -3.84
CA GLN A 177 -7.57 -12.50 -4.80
C GLN A 177 -7.74 -11.19 -5.58
N GLY A 178 -6.65 -10.42 -5.69
CA GLY A 178 -6.63 -9.17 -6.45
C GLY A 178 -7.54 -8.07 -5.90
N HIS A 179 -8.04 -8.25 -4.67
CA HIS A 179 -8.96 -7.31 -4.05
C HIS A 179 -8.24 -6.11 -3.45
N ILE A 180 -8.86 -4.94 -3.58
CA ILE A 180 -8.40 -3.70 -2.94
C ILE A 180 -9.46 -3.33 -1.91
N LEU A 181 -9.20 -3.70 -0.65
CA LEU A 181 -10.11 -3.51 0.46
C LEU A 181 -10.03 -2.06 0.97
N ALA A 182 -11.08 -1.29 0.75
CA ALA A 182 -11.18 0.05 1.33
C ALA A 182 -11.44 -0.02 2.84
N VAL A 183 -10.63 0.72 3.61
CA VAL A 183 -10.79 0.93 5.05
C VAL A 183 -10.74 2.44 5.28
N ASP A 184 -11.86 3.10 5.04
CA ASP A 184 -11.90 4.55 4.80
C ASP A 184 -13.03 5.30 5.54
N GLY A 185 -13.69 4.63 6.47
CA GLY A 185 -14.81 5.21 7.21
C GLY A 185 -16.03 5.55 6.33
N GLY A 186 -16.13 4.94 5.13
CA GLY A 186 -17.20 5.16 4.18
C GLY A 186 -16.95 6.29 3.18
N TRP A 187 -15.73 6.82 3.09
CA TRP A 187 -15.39 7.91 2.17
C TRP A 187 -15.74 7.60 0.71
N LEU A 188 -15.45 6.38 0.24
CA LEU A 188 -15.72 5.94 -1.14
C LEU A 188 -17.16 5.47 -1.36
N ALA A 189 -17.98 5.39 -0.31
CA ALA A 189 -19.38 4.93 -0.41
C ALA A 189 -20.33 6.03 -0.88
N ARG A 190 -19.87 7.30 -1.02
CA ARG A 190 -20.68 8.45 -1.46
C ARG A 190 -19.90 9.44 -2.33
#